data_7bb822422139cb374a3b5b59d84e8c3c
#
_entry.id   7bb822422139cb374a3b5b59d84e8c3c
#
_cell.length_a   1.000
_cell.length_b   1.000
_cell.length_c   1.000
_cell.angle_alpha   90.00
_cell.angle_beta   90.00
_cell.angle_gamma   90.00
#
_symmetry.space_group_name_H-M   'P 1'
#
loop_
_entity.id
_entity.type
_entity.pdbx_description
1 polymer ?
#
loop_
_entity_poly.entity_id
_entity_poly.type
_entity_poly.pdbx_seq_one_letter_code
_entity_poly.pdbx_strand_id
1 'polypeptide(L)'
;NINKIKIIDYWRSDEKYYFIDANVKKIFELEEKVETLRCHLQNMPYELGLLPSPVIRSAEELMKKVIEDKISLSRFGDGELEIMQQRERPWFQVADAELSARLKEVFRCKDERIIIALSDNFGNLDRYTEVSADGIRKYLSNGIREKLMEAIDMTQVYYDAYVTRPYLMNKDKRYAQRIFEMFKCLWRDRDILLVEGSKSYIGIRNDLFESARKIRRIIAPCKNAFSVYDKILNSVKQYADENTLVLCSLGPTATVLAYDLAMAGIQTIDIGQLDNEYEWYLRGADEAIEVPGKCVAGLGQHYEVQIIEDEEYKKQIVDSVI
;
A
#
# COMPACT_ATOMS: atom_id res chain seq x y z
N ASN A 1 23.18 -12.29 26.51
CA ASN A 1 22.29 -11.66 27.49
C ASN A 1 22.80 -10.26 27.86
N ILE A 2 22.71 -9.30 26.95
CA ILE A 2 22.86 -7.88 27.28
C ILE A 2 21.45 -7.38 27.56
N ASN A 3 20.96 -7.73 28.76
CA ASN A 3 19.68 -7.25 29.23
C ASN A 3 19.81 -5.80 29.71
N LYS A 4 19.07 -4.92 29.03
CA LYS A 4 18.57 -3.64 29.52
C LYS A 4 19.65 -2.72 30.13
N ILE A 5 20.29 -1.94 29.25
CA ILE A 5 20.87 -0.68 29.70
C ILE A 5 19.69 0.16 30.21
N LYS A 6 19.58 0.32 31.53
CA LYS A 6 18.64 1.27 32.13
C LYS A 6 19.05 2.66 31.68
N ILE A 7 18.22 3.32 30.91
CA ILE A 7 18.30 4.76 30.73
C ILE A 7 18.01 5.34 32.12
N ILE A 8 19.02 5.88 32.75
CA ILE A 8 18.86 6.59 34.02
C ILE A 8 18.35 7.98 33.70
N ASP A 9 17.06 8.21 33.88
CA ASP A 9 16.46 9.54 33.81
C ASP A 9 16.93 10.34 35.03
N TYR A 10 17.83 11.27 34.84
CA TYR A 10 18.14 12.29 35.83
C TYR A 10 17.19 13.49 35.64
N TRP A 11 16.26 13.66 36.59
CA TRP A 11 15.42 14.85 36.67
C TRP A 11 16.19 15.96 37.42
N ARG A 12 16.45 17.06 36.74
CA ARG A 12 16.65 18.37 37.37
C ARG A 12 15.87 19.40 36.59
N SER A 13 14.87 20.01 37.23
CA SER A 13 14.12 21.22 36.84
C SER A 13 13.80 21.33 35.33
N ASP A 14 12.55 21.08 34.98
CA ASP A 14 11.79 21.46 33.76
C ASP A 14 12.42 21.32 32.37
N GLU A 15 13.66 20.86 32.23
CA GLU A 15 14.31 20.54 30.97
C GLU A 15 14.83 19.09 31.00
N LYS A 16 14.33 18.26 30.06
CA LYS A 16 14.86 16.90 29.85
C LYS A 16 16.18 16.95 29.09
N TYR A 17 17.30 16.80 29.78
CA TYR A 17 18.59 16.55 29.15
C TYR A 17 18.82 15.05 28.98
N TYR A 18 18.86 14.56 27.73
CA TYR A 18 19.33 13.20 27.44
C TYR A 18 20.86 13.23 27.26
N PHE A 19 21.60 12.93 28.31
CA PHE A 19 23.03 12.60 28.18
C PHE A 19 23.15 11.15 27.68
N ILE A 20 23.18 10.97 26.36
CA ILE A 20 23.68 9.72 25.79
C ILE A 20 25.19 9.88 25.68
N ASP A 21 25.95 9.11 26.45
CA ASP A 21 27.42 9.04 26.31
C ASP A 21 27.76 8.75 24.83
N ALA A 22 28.72 9.50 24.27
CA ALA A 22 29.15 9.34 22.88
C ALA A 22 29.53 7.90 22.54
N ASN A 23 30.03 7.13 23.50
CA ASN A 23 30.36 5.73 23.36
C ASN A 23 29.10 4.86 23.23
N VAL A 24 28.06 5.14 24.01
CA VAL A 24 26.76 4.44 23.93
C VAL A 24 26.13 4.70 22.56
N LYS A 25 26.15 5.95 22.10
CA LYS A 25 25.68 6.28 20.75
C LYS A 25 26.43 5.50 19.66
N LYS A 26 27.75 5.42 19.77
CA LYS A 26 28.60 4.67 18.84
C LYS A 26 28.31 3.15 18.88
N ILE A 27 27.98 2.60 20.04
CA ILE A 27 27.59 1.18 20.16
C ILE A 27 26.28 0.95 19.40
N PHE A 28 25.24 1.78 19.59
CA PHE A 28 23.99 1.66 18.85
C PHE A 28 24.18 1.78 17.34
N GLU A 29 24.99 2.74 16.88
CA GLU A 29 25.33 2.88 15.45
C GLU A 29 26.04 1.63 14.87
N LEU A 30 26.89 0.98 15.66
CA LEU A 30 27.57 -0.25 15.27
C LEU A 30 26.60 -1.44 15.27
N GLU A 31 25.74 -1.56 16.26
CA GLU A 31 24.70 -2.60 16.32
C GLU A 31 23.75 -2.49 15.13
N GLU A 32 23.31 -1.27 14.77
CA GLU A 32 22.47 -1.04 13.60
C GLU A 32 23.18 -1.43 12.30
N LYS A 33 24.46 -1.07 12.15
CA LYS A 33 25.27 -1.48 10.97
C LYS A 33 25.42 -2.99 10.88
N VAL A 34 25.68 -3.66 11.99
CA VAL A 34 25.79 -5.12 12.03
C VAL A 34 24.46 -5.78 11.64
N GLU A 35 23.34 -5.27 12.15
CA GLU A 35 22.02 -5.77 11.79
C GLU A 35 21.72 -5.55 10.31
N THR A 36 22.05 -4.37 9.76
CA THR A 36 21.89 -4.08 8.34
C THR A 36 22.71 -5.06 7.49
N LEU A 37 23.99 -5.26 7.82
CA LEU A 37 24.83 -6.22 7.10
C LEU A 37 24.31 -7.66 7.19
N ARG A 38 23.76 -8.05 8.33
CA ARG A 38 23.14 -9.36 8.52
C ARG A 38 21.92 -9.52 7.60
N CYS A 39 21.08 -8.50 7.53
CA CYS A 39 19.93 -8.49 6.62
C CYS A 39 20.36 -8.57 5.15
N HIS A 40 21.43 -7.87 4.75
CA HIS A 40 22.00 -7.96 3.41
C HIS A 40 22.46 -9.38 3.09
N LEU A 41 23.22 -10.02 3.98
CA LEU A 41 23.72 -11.39 3.77
C LEU A 41 22.58 -12.41 3.66
N GLN A 42 21.50 -12.25 4.44
CA GLN A 42 20.32 -13.13 4.36
C GLN A 42 19.57 -12.99 3.04
N ASN A 43 19.50 -11.78 2.47
CA ASN A 43 18.75 -11.50 1.25
C ASN A 43 19.59 -11.67 -0.04
N MET A 44 20.90 -11.56 0.04
CA MET A 44 21.82 -11.62 -1.10
C MET A 44 21.59 -12.82 -2.04
N PRO A 45 21.37 -14.07 -1.59
CA PRO A 45 21.15 -15.19 -2.50
C PRO A 45 19.90 -15.02 -3.38
N TYR A 46 18.88 -14.36 -2.89
CA TYR A 46 17.65 -14.06 -3.64
C TYR A 46 17.87 -12.88 -4.60
N GLU A 47 18.55 -11.83 -4.14
CA GLU A 47 18.86 -10.65 -4.96
C GLU A 47 19.75 -11.00 -6.15
N LEU A 48 20.66 -11.95 -5.97
CA LEU A 48 21.56 -12.46 -7.04
C LEU A 48 20.94 -13.59 -7.88
N GLY A 49 19.70 -13.98 -7.61
CA GLY A 49 19.02 -15.07 -8.33
C GLY A 49 19.60 -16.46 -8.07
N LEU A 50 20.38 -16.66 -7.00
CA LEU A 50 20.92 -17.96 -6.59
C LEU A 50 19.87 -18.83 -5.90
N LEU A 51 18.87 -18.23 -5.30
CA LEU A 51 17.68 -18.90 -4.75
C LEU A 51 16.43 -18.42 -5.49
N PRO A 52 15.40 -19.29 -5.63
CA PRO A 52 14.21 -18.97 -6.37
C PRO A 52 13.40 -17.86 -5.69
N SER A 53 12.85 -16.97 -6.50
CA SER A 53 11.88 -15.93 -6.11
C SER A 53 10.65 -16.04 -7.00
N PRO A 54 9.47 -15.56 -6.56
CA PRO A 54 8.28 -15.52 -7.42
C PRO A 54 8.55 -14.69 -8.67
N VAL A 55 7.97 -15.10 -9.79
CA VAL A 55 8.06 -14.34 -11.03
C VAL A 55 7.05 -13.20 -10.96
N ILE A 56 7.55 -11.96 -10.98
CA ILE A 56 6.74 -10.75 -10.90
C ILE A 56 7.01 -9.89 -12.13
N ARG A 57 5.97 -9.63 -12.92
CA ARG A 57 6.03 -8.75 -14.10
C ARG A 57 5.92 -7.30 -13.69
N SER A 58 6.45 -6.43 -14.56
CA SER A 58 6.52 -4.99 -14.31
C SER A 58 5.15 -4.33 -14.14
N ALA A 59 5.16 -3.17 -13.47
CA ALA A 59 3.96 -2.35 -13.35
C ALA A 59 3.48 -1.80 -14.70
N GLU A 60 4.38 -1.56 -15.65
CA GLU A 60 3.99 -1.15 -17.01
C GLU A 60 3.22 -2.26 -17.73
N GLU A 61 3.65 -3.53 -17.61
CA GLU A 61 2.90 -4.66 -18.18
C GLU A 61 1.55 -4.84 -17.50
N LEU A 62 1.49 -4.66 -16.17
CA LEU A 62 0.25 -4.67 -15.41
C LEU A 62 -0.72 -3.59 -15.93
N MET A 63 -0.25 -2.33 -16.00
CA MET A 63 -1.10 -1.21 -16.40
C MET A 63 -1.62 -1.34 -17.82
N LYS A 64 -0.82 -1.89 -18.76
CA LYS A 64 -1.32 -2.19 -20.12
C LYS A 64 -2.52 -3.13 -20.06
N LYS A 65 -2.44 -4.23 -19.34
CA LYS A 65 -3.57 -5.17 -19.20
C LYS A 65 -4.79 -4.54 -18.54
N VAL A 66 -4.60 -3.78 -17.48
CA VAL A 66 -5.68 -3.10 -16.77
C VAL A 66 -6.41 -2.10 -17.69
N ILE A 67 -5.67 -1.39 -18.56
CA ILE A 67 -6.22 -0.38 -19.48
C ILE A 67 -6.87 -1.05 -20.71
N GLU A 68 -6.15 -1.94 -21.37
CA GLU A 68 -6.54 -2.51 -22.66
C GLU A 68 -7.61 -3.60 -22.50
N ASP A 69 -7.42 -4.51 -21.55
CA ASP A 69 -8.29 -5.67 -21.34
C ASP A 69 -9.39 -5.39 -20.29
N LYS A 70 -9.37 -4.20 -19.66
CA LYS A 70 -10.30 -3.80 -18.58
C LYS A 70 -10.35 -4.79 -17.42
N ILE A 71 -9.21 -5.40 -17.10
CA ILE A 71 -9.07 -6.35 -16.00
C ILE A 71 -9.03 -5.60 -14.66
N SER A 72 -9.62 -6.17 -13.62
CA SER A 72 -9.56 -5.67 -12.24
C SER A 72 -8.21 -5.96 -11.60
N LEU A 73 -7.91 -5.31 -10.47
CA LEU A 73 -6.64 -5.43 -9.77
C LEU A 73 -6.84 -5.56 -8.26
N SER A 74 -6.39 -6.68 -7.69
CA SER A 74 -6.16 -6.85 -6.25
C SER A 74 -4.66 -6.86 -5.97
N ARG A 75 -4.25 -6.19 -4.87
CA ARG A 75 -2.83 -6.08 -4.53
C ARG A 75 -2.51 -6.72 -3.18
N PHE A 76 -1.42 -7.48 -3.17
CA PHE A 76 -0.89 -8.13 -1.97
C PHE A 76 0.47 -7.51 -1.62
N GLY A 77 0.47 -6.69 -0.60
CA GLY A 77 1.64 -6.17 0.08
C GLY A 77 1.94 -6.96 1.36
N ASP A 78 2.83 -6.41 2.15
CA ASP A 78 3.19 -6.92 3.47
C ASP A 78 1.96 -7.01 4.41
N GLY A 79 1.04 -6.03 4.33
CA GLY A 79 -0.16 -5.98 5.15
C GLY A 79 -1.11 -7.16 4.92
N GLU A 80 -1.45 -7.43 3.68
CA GLU A 80 -2.32 -8.51 3.27
C GLU A 80 -1.70 -9.88 3.62
N LEU A 81 -0.40 -10.05 3.32
CA LEU A 81 0.32 -11.29 3.61
C LEU A 81 0.42 -11.58 5.12
N GLU A 82 0.60 -10.55 5.96
CA GLU A 82 0.62 -10.70 7.41
C GLU A 82 -0.77 -11.06 7.98
N ILE A 83 -1.84 -10.43 7.50
CA ILE A 83 -3.21 -10.76 7.91
C ILE A 83 -3.56 -12.20 7.47
N MET A 84 -3.14 -12.64 6.29
CA MET A 84 -3.31 -14.03 5.87
C MET A 84 -2.67 -15.02 6.87
N GLN A 85 -1.60 -14.62 7.55
CA GLN A 85 -0.94 -15.38 8.60
C GLN A 85 -1.48 -15.10 10.01
N GLN A 86 -2.59 -14.36 10.13
CA GLN A 86 -3.22 -13.95 11.39
C GLN A 86 -2.28 -13.13 12.31
N ARG A 87 -1.37 -12.34 11.73
CA ARG A 87 -0.55 -11.39 12.46
C ARG A 87 -1.28 -10.06 12.61
N GLU A 88 -1.20 -9.46 13.78
CA GLU A 88 -1.82 -8.18 14.04
C GLU A 88 -1.09 -7.04 13.35
N ARG A 89 -1.86 -6.19 12.65
CA ARG A 89 -1.43 -4.86 12.21
C ARG A 89 -2.36 -3.80 12.80
N PRO A 90 -2.10 -3.35 14.04
CA PRO A 90 -3.03 -2.51 14.80
C PRO A 90 -3.28 -1.12 14.20
N TRP A 91 -2.52 -0.72 13.17
CA TRP A 91 -2.57 0.64 12.63
C TRP A 91 -3.74 0.88 11.68
N PHE A 92 -4.10 -0.11 10.87
CA PHE A 92 -5.07 0.03 9.77
C PHE A 92 -6.25 -0.93 9.90
N GLN A 93 -5.94 -2.20 10.12
CA GLN A 93 -6.89 -3.29 10.14
C GLN A 93 -6.53 -4.23 11.29
N VAL A 94 -7.47 -4.44 12.19
CA VAL A 94 -7.36 -5.45 13.25
C VAL A 94 -7.36 -6.84 12.60
N ALA A 95 -6.62 -7.78 13.19
CA ALA A 95 -6.65 -9.16 12.75
C ALA A 95 -8.09 -9.68 12.82
N ASP A 96 -8.58 -10.17 11.70
CA ASP A 96 -9.91 -10.70 11.52
C ASP A 96 -9.81 -12.04 10.78
N ALA A 97 -10.42 -13.09 11.34
CA ALA A 97 -10.33 -14.44 10.81
C ALA A 97 -11.04 -14.57 9.46
N GLU A 98 -12.16 -13.86 9.27
CA GLU A 98 -12.90 -13.85 8.02
C GLU A 98 -12.11 -13.13 6.94
N LEU A 99 -11.59 -11.94 7.23
CA LEU A 99 -10.70 -11.23 6.30
C LEU A 99 -9.48 -12.06 5.92
N SER A 100 -8.85 -12.75 6.89
CA SER A 100 -7.73 -13.67 6.61
C SER A 100 -8.13 -14.80 5.64
N ALA A 101 -9.30 -15.40 5.84
CA ALA A 101 -9.82 -16.44 4.96
C ALA A 101 -10.11 -15.92 3.56
N ARG A 102 -10.74 -14.74 3.47
CA ARG A 102 -11.06 -14.07 2.20
C ARG A 102 -9.81 -13.69 1.43
N LEU A 103 -8.79 -13.12 2.08
CA LEU A 103 -7.51 -12.80 1.44
C LEU A 103 -6.82 -14.05 0.88
N LYS A 104 -6.87 -15.18 1.61
CA LYS A 104 -6.34 -16.48 1.12
C LYS A 104 -7.09 -16.98 -0.12
N GLU A 105 -8.40 -16.81 -0.16
CA GLU A 105 -9.23 -17.14 -1.33
C GLU A 105 -8.83 -16.29 -2.53
N VAL A 106 -8.78 -14.95 -2.37
CA VAL A 106 -8.38 -14.00 -3.42
C VAL A 106 -6.98 -14.30 -3.92
N PHE A 107 -6.03 -14.56 -3.02
CA PHE A 107 -4.62 -14.82 -3.40
C PHE A 107 -4.45 -16.06 -4.28
N ARG A 108 -5.34 -17.05 -4.14
CA ARG A 108 -5.36 -18.29 -4.95
C ARG A 108 -6.16 -18.18 -6.24
N CYS A 109 -6.80 -17.03 -6.46
CA CYS A 109 -7.63 -16.84 -7.64
C CYS A 109 -6.79 -16.88 -8.91
N LYS A 110 -7.32 -17.58 -9.93
CA LYS A 110 -6.74 -17.69 -11.29
C LYS A 110 -7.74 -17.23 -12.37
N ASP A 111 -8.78 -16.50 -11.97
CA ASP A 111 -9.79 -15.97 -12.87
C ASP A 111 -9.22 -14.82 -13.71
N GLU A 112 -9.49 -14.83 -15.01
CA GLU A 112 -8.95 -13.85 -15.96
C GLU A 112 -9.53 -12.44 -15.82
N ARG A 113 -10.63 -12.28 -15.06
CA ARG A 113 -11.25 -10.97 -14.81
C ARG A 113 -10.47 -10.11 -13.81
N ILE A 114 -9.49 -10.70 -13.11
CA ILE A 114 -8.73 -10.01 -12.08
C ILE A 114 -7.26 -10.41 -12.09
N ILE A 115 -6.38 -9.44 -11.93
CA ILE A 115 -4.97 -9.66 -11.69
C ILE A 115 -4.71 -9.65 -10.17
N ILE A 116 -4.03 -10.68 -9.70
CA ILE A 116 -3.46 -10.73 -8.36
C ILE A 116 -2.02 -10.23 -8.44
N ALA A 117 -1.80 -9.04 -7.90
CA ALA A 117 -0.47 -8.44 -7.85
C ALA A 117 0.21 -8.73 -6.51
N LEU A 118 1.52 -8.96 -6.54
CA LEU A 118 2.37 -9.23 -5.38
C LEU A 118 3.48 -8.18 -5.33
N SER A 119 3.87 -7.77 -4.13
CA SER A 119 5.00 -6.84 -3.95
C SER A 119 6.26 -7.37 -4.60
N ASP A 120 6.87 -6.60 -5.51
CA ASP A 120 8.12 -6.98 -6.18
C ASP A 120 9.33 -6.68 -5.29
N ASN A 121 9.45 -7.47 -4.22
CA ASN A 121 10.48 -7.32 -3.20
C ASN A 121 11.18 -8.63 -2.84
N PHE A 122 10.87 -9.73 -3.53
CA PHE A 122 11.43 -11.05 -3.22
C PHE A 122 12.75 -11.35 -3.93
N GLY A 123 13.07 -10.65 -5.01
CA GLY A 123 14.25 -10.85 -5.85
C GLY A 123 15.21 -9.66 -5.83
N ASN A 124 15.65 -9.24 -7.03
CA ASN A 124 16.56 -8.12 -7.22
C ASN A 124 15.94 -6.79 -6.74
N LEU A 125 16.72 -6.00 -6.00
CA LEU A 125 16.29 -4.74 -5.41
C LEU A 125 16.97 -3.50 -6.05
N ASP A 126 17.68 -3.65 -7.15
CA ASP A 126 18.52 -2.59 -7.74
C ASP A 126 17.74 -1.33 -8.16
N ARG A 127 16.45 -1.48 -8.47
CA ARG A 127 15.60 -0.35 -8.85
C ARG A 127 15.22 0.56 -7.68
N TYR A 128 15.29 0.03 -6.45
CA TYR A 128 14.87 0.76 -5.26
C TYR A 128 15.97 1.65 -4.70
N THR A 129 15.58 2.74 -4.03
CA THR A 129 16.50 3.55 -3.23
C THR A 129 17.16 2.69 -2.15
N GLU A 130 18.34 3.08 -1.68
CA GLU A 130 19.02 2.32 -0.61
C GLU A 130 18.14 2.18 0.65
N VAL A 131 17.47 3.27 1.03
CA VAL A 131 16.56 3.28 2.19
C VAL A 131 15.42 2.27 2.01
N SER A 132 14.81 2.23 0.82
CA SER A 132 13.73 1.28 0.52
C SER A 132 14.23 -0.16 0.45
N ALA A 133 15.38 -0.39 -0.19
CA ALA A 133 15.99 -1.71 -0.28
C ALA A 133 16.36 -2.25 1.10
N ASP A 134 16.94 -1.43 1.98
CA ASP A 134 17.29 -1.82 3.34
C ASP A 134 16.05 -2.10 4.20
N GLY A 135 15.00 -1.30 4.02
CA GLY A 135 13.70 -1.57 4.64
C GLY A 135 13.12 -2.92 4.21
N ILE A 136 13.18 -3.25 2.92
CA ILE A 136 12.75 -4.54 2.36
C ILE A 136 13.59 -5.68 2.93
N ARG A 137 14.92 -5.57 2.92
CA ARG A 137 15.83 -6.58 3.47
C ARG A 137 15.55 -6.84 4.95
N LYS A 138 15.38 -5.78 5.73
CA LYS A 138 15.06 -5.86 7.15
C LYS A 138 13.71 -6.56 7.38
N TYR A 139 12.69 -6.22 6.61
CA TYR A 139 11.37 -6.84 6.67
C TYR A 139 11.43 -8.33 6.32
N LEU A 140 12.12 -8.71 5.25
CA LEU A 140 12.18 -10.09 4.77
C LEU A 140 13.21 -10.98 5.49
N SER A 141 13.91 -10.46 6.48
CA SER A 141 14.89 -11.19 7.25
C SER A 141 14.25 -12.00 8.40
N ASN A 142 15.07 -12.79 9.09
CA ASN A 142 14.68 -13.53 10.29
C ASN A 142 13.56 -14.55 10.08
N GLY A 143 13.54 -15.22 8.91
CA GLY A 143 12.56 -16.25 8.57
C GLY A 143 11.21 -15.71 8.11
N ILE A 144 11.07 -14.39 7.92
CA ILE A 144 9.84 -13.80 7.38
C ILE A 144 9.67 -14.18 5.91
N ARG A 145 10.73 -14.07 5.10
CA ARG A 145 10.71 -14.44 3.68
C ARG A 145 10.20 -15.86 3.47
N GLU A 146 10.75 -16.82 4.18
CA GLU A 146 10.41 -18.24 4.07
C GLU A 146 8.93 -18.45 4.39
N LYS A 147 8.43 -17.85 5.45
CA LYS A 147 7.00 -17.92 5.83
C LYS A 147 6.08 -17.31 4.78
N LEU A 148 6.47 -16.19 4.18
CA LEU A 148 5.67 -15.56 3.11
C LEU A 148 5.69 -16.43 1.85
N MET A 149 6.84 -17.01 1.51
CA MET A 149 6.98 -17.87 0.34
C MET A 149 6.20 -19.18 0.45
N GLU A 150 5.92 -19.68 1.65
CA GLU A 150 5.02 -20.85 1.86
C GLU A 150 3.59 -20.61 1.32
N ALA A 151 3.13 -19.36 1.32
CA ALA A 151 1.81 -18.98 0.81
C ALA A 151 1.80 -18.68 -0.69
N ILE A 152 2.95 -18.46 -1.31
CA ILE A 152 3.10 -18.03 -2.70
C ILE A 152 3.16 -19.25 -3.62
N ASP A 153 2.32 -19.29 -4.66
CA ASP A 153 2.42 -20.28 -5.74
C ASP A 153 3.58 -19.88 -6.67
N MET A 154 4.73 -20.53 -6.52
CA MET A 154 5.94 -20.27 -7.30
C MET A 154 5.80 -20.61 -8.79
N THR A 155 4.73 -21.28 -9.21
CA THR A 155 4.42 -21.60 -10.61
C THR A 155 3.57 -20.52 -11.29
N GLN A 156 2.99 -19.62 -10.51
CA GLN A 156 2.17 -18.51 -10.99
C GLN A 156 3.05 -17.31 -11.33
N VAL A 157 2.65 -16.57 -12.38
CA VAL A 157 3.22 -15.27 -12.69
C VAL A 157 2.35 -14.19 -12.05
N TYR A 158 2.96 -13.39 -11.19
CA TYR A 158 2.34 -12.23 -10.56
C TYR A 158 2.68 -10.95 -11.31
N TYR A 159 2.09 -9.84 -10.89
CA TYR A 159 2.40 -8.48 -11.33
C TYR A 159 2.77 -7.61 -10.12
N ASP A 160 3.50 -6.52 -10.38
CA ASP A 160 4.03 -5.67 -9.31
C ASP A 160 2.94 -4.89 -8.56
N ALA A 161 2.68 -5.25 -7.30
CA ALA A 161 1.75 -4.54 -6.43
C ALA A 161 2.23 -3.13 -6.04
N TYR A 162 3.53 -2.83 -6.21
CA TYR A 162 4.06 -1.48 -5.98
C TYR A 162 3.74 -0.50 -7.12
N VAL A 163 2.95 -0.91 -8.11
CA VAL A 163 2.38 -0.01 -9.13
C VAL A 163 1.75 1.25 -8.52
N THR A 164 1.18 1.16 -7.34
CA THR A 164 0.57 2.29 -6.61
C THR A 164 1.53 3.00 -5.65
N ARG A 165 2.82 2.61 -5.65
CA ARG A 165 3.91 3.24 -4.90
C ARG A 165 5.12 3.54 -5.80
N PRO A 166 4.92 4.22 -6.95
CA PRO A 166 5.96 4.32 -7.97
C PRO A 166 7.05 5.33 -7.62
N TYR A 167 6.82 6.27 -6.69
CA TYR A 167 7.67 7.43 -6.54
C TYR A 167 8.76 7.29 -5.46
N LEU A 168 8.38 7.14 -4.18
CA LEU A 168 9.38 7.19 -3.11
C LEU A 168 10.35 6.02 -3.14
N MET A 169 9.86 4.83 -3.48
CA MET A 169 10.67 3.62 -3.44
C MET A 169 11.71 3.55 -4.57
N ASN A 170 11.45 4.14 -5.72
CA ASN A 170 12.26 3.97 -6.93
C ASN A 170 13.35 5.03 -7.09
N LYS A 171 14.54 4.62 -7.55
CA LYS A 171 15.65 5.51 -7.92
C LYS A 171 15.32 6.38 -9.13
N ASP A 172 14.72 5.79 -10.17
CA ASP A 172 14.33 6.52 -11.39
C ASP A 172 12.98 7.20 -11.22
N LYS A 173 13.00 8.51 -10.96
CA LYS A 173 11.79 9.31 -10.79
C LYS A 173 10.97 9.46 -12.09
N ARG A 174 11.56 9.24 -13.26
CA ARG A 174 10.84 9.20 -14.54
C ARG A 174 9.96 7.96 -14.67
N TYR A 175 10.32 6.87 -13.98
CA TYR A 175 9.46 5.71 -13.86
C TYR A 175 8.12 6.09 -13.20
N ALA A 176 8.16 6.82 -12.09
CA ALA A 176 6.96 7.29 -11.40
C ALA A 176 6.07 8.14 -12.31
N GLN A 177 6.66 9.07 -13.06
CA GLN A 177 5.92 9.88 -14.04
C GLN A 177 5.18 9.01 -15.05
N ARG A 178 5.86 8.00 -15.63
CA ARG A 178 5.21 7.09 -16.61
C ARG A 178 4.03 6.34 -16.00
N ILE A 179 4.18 5.83 -14.78
CA ILE A 179 3.11 5.10 -14.09
C ILE A 179 1.92 6.03 -13.79
N PHE A 180 2.14 7.25 -13.32
CA PHE A 180 1.06 8.22 -13.10
C PHE A 180 0.32 8.56 -14.40
N GLU A 181 1.05 8.75 -15.52
CA GLU A 181 0.43 8.97 -16.83
C GLU A 181 -0.41 7.76 -17.29
N MET A 182 0.04 6.53 -17.05
CA MET A 182 -0.75 5.33 -17.34
C MET A 182 -2.02 5.28 -16.48
N PHE A 183 -1.95 5.65 -15.21
CA PHE A 183 -3.15 5.78 -14.38
C PHE A 183 -4.09 6.86 -14.90
N LYS A 184 -3.59 8.06 -15.26
CA LYS A 184 -4.42 9.10 -15.89
C LYS A 184 -5.08 8.63 -17.19
N CYS A 185 -4.41 7.78 -17.97
CA CYS A 185 -5.01 7.15 -19.14
C CYS A 185 -6.12 6.15 -18.78
N LEU A 186 -6.00 5.41 -17.66
CA LEU A 186 -6.97 4.40 -17.24
C LEU A 186 -8.37 5.00 -17.01
N TRP A 187 -8.45 6.18 -16.41
CA TRP A 187 -9.74 6.83 -16.11
C TRP A 187 -10.10 7.99 -17.02
N ARG A 188 -9.32 8.22 -18.08
CA ARG A 188 -9.63 9.28 -19.07
C ARG A 188 -11.02 9.06 -19.67
N ASP A 189 -11.85 10.10 -19.63
CA ASP A 189 -13.22 10.11 -20.14
C ASP A 189 -14.15 9.03 -19.56
N ARG A 190 -13.81 8.48 -18.38
CA ARG A 190 -14.60 7.46 -17.69
C ARG A 190 -15.33 8.02 -16.47
N ASP A 191 -16.48 7.42 -16.17
CA ASP A 191 -17.13 7.60 -14.88
C ASP A 191 -16.41 6.76 -13.84
N ILE A 192 -15.92 7.39 -12.78
CA ILE A 192 -15.25 6.71 -11.68
C ILE A 192 -16.06 6.77 -10.40
N LEU A 193 -15.99 5.69 -9.63
CA LEU A 193 -16.53 5.61 -8.27
C LEU A 193 -15.37 5.34 -7.32
N LEU A 194 -14.97 6.34 -6.55
CA LEU A 194 -13.96 6.23 -5.50
C LEU A 194 -14.58 5.65 -4.23
N VAL A 195 -13.99 4.60 -3.68
CA VAL A 195 -14.35 4.02 -2.38
C VAL A 195 -13.17 4.23 -1.45
N GLU A 196 -13.32 5.19 -0.55
CA GLU A 196 -12.20 5.69 0.25
C GLU A 196 -12.54 5.80 1.74
N GLY A 197 -11.50 5.73 2.58
CA GLY A 197 -11.64 5.98 4.01
C GLY A 197 -12.00 7.44 4.31
N SER A 198 -12.83 7.69 5.30
CA SER A 198 -13.05 9.03 5.82
C SER A 198 -11.72 9.70 6.13
N LYS A 199 -11.49 10.93 5.68
CA LYS A 199 -10.24 11.68 5.78
C LYS A 199 -9.14 11.30 4.75
N SER A 200 -9.41 10.44 3.77
CA SER A 200 -8.46 10.16 2.69
C SER A 200 -8.40 11.30 1.66
N TYR A 201 -9.54 11.89 1.32
CA TYR A 201 -9.67 13.02 0.39
C TYR A 201 -8.88 12.81 -0.92
N ILE A 202 -9.00 11.60 -1.50
CA ILE A 202 -8.25 11.17 -2.67
C ILE A 202 -8.50 12.10 -3.85
N GLY A 203 -7.42 12.57 -4.49
CA GLY A 203 -7.46 13.48 -5.65
C GLY A 203 -7.85 14.93 -5.33
N ILE A 204 -8.08 15.27 -4.07
CA ILE A 204 -8.40 16.65 -3.69
C ILE A 204 -7.11 17.47 -3.67
N ARG A 205 -7.16 18.67 -4.28
CA ARG A 205 -6.05 19.62 -4.42
C ARG A 205 -4.89 19.13 -5.30
N ASN A 206 -5.14 18.15 -6.19
CA ASN A 206 -4.21 17.78 -7.24
C ASN A 206 -4.98 17.40 -8.52
N ASP A 207 -4.27 17.18 -9.62
CA ASP A 207 -4.83 16.90 -10.95
C ASP A 207 -4.87 15.41 -11.31
N LEU A 208 -4.71 14.50 -10.33
CA LEU A 208 -4.63 13.06 -10.58
C LEU A 208 -5.84 12.54 -11.36
N PHE A 209 -7.05 13.02 -11.04
CA PHE A 209 -8.31 12.59 -11.66
C PHE A 209 -8.93 13.62 -12.61
N GLU A 210 -8.20 14.65 -13.02
CA GLU A 210 -8.73 15.71 -13.89
C GLU A 210 -9.24 15.18 -15.24
N SER A 211 -8.65 14.09 -15.75
CA SER A 211 -9.06 13.46 -17.00
C SER A 211 -10.33 12.58 -16.88
N ALA A 212 -10.86 12.33 -15.70
CA ALA A 212 -12.08 11.57 -15.51
C ALA A 212 -13.32 12.39 -15.96
N ARG A 213 -14.30 11.73 -16.58
CA ARG A 213 -15.55 12.38 -17.01
C ARG A 213 -16.43 12.79 -15.82
N LYS A 214 -16.53 11.91 -14.83
CA LYS A 214 -17.33 12.11 -13.63
C LYS A 214 -16.73 11.38 -12.45
N ILE A 215 -16.74 12.00 -11.29
CA ILE A 215 -16.30 11.42 -10.02
C ILE A 215 -17.49 11.31 -9.08
N ARG A 216 -17.70 10.11 -8.52
CA ARG A 216 -18.59 9.84 -7.39
C ARG A 216 -17.80 9.19 -6.28
N ARG A 217 -18.25 9.32 -5.02
CA ARG A 217 -17.55 8.83 -3.85
C ARG A 217 -18.45 8.08 -2.90
N ILE A 218 -17.95 6.96 -2.37
CA ILE A 218 -18.49 6.28 -1.20
C ILE A 218 -17.48 6.42 -0.08
N ILE A 219 -17.93 6.94 1.05
CA ILE A 219 -17.06 7.15 2.22
C ILE A 219 -17.25 5.98 3.18
N ALA A 220 -16.14 5.32 3.51
CA ALA A 220 -16.06 4.18 4.41
C ALA A 220 -15.21 4.51 5.66
N PRO A 221 -15.19 3.68 6.70
CA PRO A 221 -14.31 3.88 7.84
C PRO A 221 -12.84 3.91 7.40
N CYS A 222 -12.08 4.88 7.93
CA CYS A 222 -10.62 4.99 7.65
C CYS A 222 -9.79 3.89 8.35
N LYS A 223 -10.37 3.17 9.31
CA LYS A 223 -9.79 2.03 10.01
C LYS A 223 -10.81 0.91 10.09
N ASN A 224 -10.32 -0.34 10.02
CA ASN A 224 -11.17 -1.53 10.15
C ASN A 224 -12.37 -1.53 9.18
N ALA A 225 -12.18 -1.07 7.94
CA ALA A 225 -13.23 -0.99 6.95
C ALA A 225 -13.93 -2.34 6.71
N PHE A 226 -13.23 -3.46 6.93
CA PHE A 226 -13.79 -4.79 6.81
C PHE A 226 -14.95 -5.05 7.77
N SER A 227 -15.01 -4.38 8.92
CA SER A 227 -16.13 -4.53 9.87
C SER A 227 -17.51 -4.14 9.33
N VAL A 228 -17.53 -3.39 8.23
CA VAL A 228 -18.75 -2.97 7.52
C VAL A 228 -18.72 -3.40 6.05
N TYR A 229 -17.99 -4.47 5.74
CA TYR A 229 -17.72 -4.92 4.38
C TYR A 229 -18.97 -5.07 3.52
N ASP A 230 -20.00 -5.77 4.00
CA ASP A 230 -21.25 -6.01 3.26
C ASP A 230 -21.97 -4.70 2.91
N LYS A 231 -21.94 -3.71 3.80
CA LYS A 231 -22.51 -2.41 3.53
C LYS A 231 -21.76 -1.69 2.42
N ILE A 232 -20.41 -1.74 2.44
CA ILE A 232 -19.58 -1.17 1.39
C ILE A 232 -19.86 -1.86 0.06
N LEU A 233 -19.85 -3.18 0.01
CA LEU A 233 -20.10 -3.96 -1.21
C LEU A 233 -21.49 -3.65 -1.80
N ASN A 234 -22.52 -3.63 -0.96
CA ASN A 234 -23.87 -3.32 -1.39
C ASN A 234 -24.02 -1.87 -1.89
N SER A 235 -23.39 -0.91 -1.20
CA SER A 235 -23.35 0.48 -1.66
C SER A 235 -22.68 0.59 -3.01
N VAL A 236 -21.50 -0.05 -3.21
CA VAL A 236 -20.83 -0.01 -4.51
C VAL A 236 -21.72 -0.61 -5.61
N LYS A 237 -22.35 -1.76 -5.39
CA LYS A 237 -23.28 -2.39 -6.36
C LYS A 237 -24.50 -1.53 -6.68
N GLN A 238 -24.91 -0.65 -5.78
CA GLN A 238 -26.02 0.30 -6.03
C GLN A 238 -25.60 1.44 -6.96
N TYR A 239 -24.35 1.90 -6.87
CA TYR A 239 -23.85 3.08 -7.59
C TYR A 239 -22.91 2.78 -8.75
N ALA A 240 -22.52 1.53 -8.97
CA ALA A 240 -21.65 1.10 -10.07
C ALA A 240 -22.35 0.09 -10.98
N ASP A 241 -22.00 0.13 -12.26
CA ASP A 241 -22.41 -0.81 -13.30
C ASP A 241 -21.16 -1.25 -14.10
N GLU A 242 -21.33 -2.04 -15.16
CA GLU A 242 -20.25 -2.52 -16.03
C GLU A 242 -19.46 -1.40 -16.74
N ASN A 243 -19.99 -0.18 -16.81
CA ASN A 243 -19.32 0.97 -17.41
C ASN A 243 -18.55 1.83 -16.41
N THR A 244 -18.81 1.61 -15.12
CA THR A 244 -18.19 2.36 -14.02
C THR A 244 -16.81 1.76 -13.69
N LEU A 245 -15.78 2.60 -13.60
CA LEU A 245 -14.50 2.19 -13.02
C LEU A 245 -14.53 2.45 -11.52
N VAL A 246 -14.44 1.38 -10.74
CA VAL A 246 -14.36 1.49 -9.27
C VAL A 246 -12.90 1.55 -8.84
N LEU A 247 -12.55 2.52 -8.01
CA LEU A 247 -11.22 2.72 -7.45
C LEU A 247 -11.30 2.63 -5.93
N CYS A 248 -10.58 1.67 -5.33
CA CYS A 248 -10.67 1.39 -3.90
C CYS A 248 -9.38 1.76 -3.17
N SER A 249 -9.50 2.42 -2.02
CA SER A 249 -8.39 2.70 -1.11
C SER A 249 -8.83 2.51 0.35
N LEU A 250 -8.88 1.24 0.78
CA LEU A 250 -9.37 0.79 2.09
C LEU A 250 -8.44 -0.24 2.75
N GLY A 251 -7.13 -0.19 2.43
CA GLY A 251 -6.17 -1.21 2.87
C GLY A 251 -6.60 -2.61 2.45
N PRO A 252 -6.39 -3.65 3.27
CA PRO A 252 -6.71 -5.04 2.90
C PRO A 252 -8.17 -5.30 2.53
N THR A 253 -9.08 -4.44 2.97
CA THR A 253 -10.50 -4.49 2.54
C THR A 253 -10.64 -4.21 1.05
N ALA A 254 -9.83 -3.30 0.49
CA ALA A 254 -9.84 -2.99 -0.94
C ALA A 254 -9.47 -4.21 -1.81
N THR A 255 -8.54 -5.04 -1.34
CA THR A 255 -8.10 -6.27 -2.02
C THR A 255 -9.25 -7.27 -2.21
N VAL A 256 -10.06 -7.48 -1.15
CA VAL A 256 -11.23 -8.36 -1.21
C VAL A 256 -12.36 -7.72 -2.02
N LEU A 257 -12.58 -6.42 -1.85
CA LEU A 257 -13.64 -5.69 -2.56
C LEU A 257 -13.39 -5.69 -4.09
N ALA A 258 -12.15 -5.50 -4.52
CA ALA A 258 -11.78 -5.57 -5.93
C ALA A 258 -12.07 -6.94 -6.53
N TYR A 259 -11.82 -8.01 -5.78
CA TYR A 259 -12.15 -9.37 -6.20
C TYR A 259 -13.66 -9.59 -6.34
N ASP A 260 -14.45 -9.28 -5.33
CA ASP A 260 -15.90 -9.54 -5.36
C ASP A 260 -16.61 -8.73 -6.45
N LEU A 261 -16.17 -7.49 -6.68
CA LEU A 261 -16.71 -6.65 -7.74
C LEU A 261 -16.27 -7.14 -9.14
N ALA A 262 -15.02 -7.61 -9.28
CA ALA A 262 -14.55 -8.24 -10.53
C ALA A 262 -15.39 -9.49 -10.87
N MET A 263 -15.69 -10.33 -9.88
CA MET A 263 -16.56 -11.50 -10.06
C MET A 263 -18.00 -11.11 -10.41
N ALA A 264 -18.43 -9.92 -10.01
CA ALA A 264 -19.73 -9.34 -10.41
C ALA A 264 -19.68 -8.59 -11.78
N GLY A 265 -18.55 -8.57 -12.48
CA GLY A 265 -18.41 -7.91 -13.79
C GLY A 265 -18.14 -6.41 -13.73
N ILE A 266 -17.76 -5.88 -12.57
CA ILE A 266 -17.46 -4.46 -12.38
C ILE A 266 -15.94 -4.29 -12.28
N GLN A 267 -15.35 -3.56 -13.23
CA GLN A 267 -13.91 -3.28 -13.21
C GLN A 267 -13.53 -2.49 -11.96
N THR A 268 -12.69 -3.08 -11.11
CA THR A 268 -12.30 -2.49 -9.84
C THR A 268 -10.79 -2.55 -9.65
N ILE A 269 -10.20 -1.44 -9.22
CA ILE A 269 -8.76 -1.29 -9.00
C ILE A 269 -8.50 -0.91 -7.54
N ASP A 270 -7.75 -1.73 -6.85
CA ASP A 270 -7.14 -1.34 -5.58
C ASP A 270 -5.99 -0.36 -5.87
N ILE A 271 -6.23 0.93 -5.59
CA ILE A 271 -5.27 2.00 -5.83
C ILE A 271 -4.37 2.31 -4.61
N GLY A 272 -4.65 1.70 -3.46
CA GLY A 272 -3.84 1.86 -2.24
C GLY A 272 -3.46 3.31 -1.93
N GLN A 273 -2.16 3.61 -1.89
CA GLN A 273 -1.63 4.93 -1.56
C GLN A 273 -1.27 5.80 -2.78
N LEU A 274 -1.82 5.50 -3.95
CA LEU A 274 -1.45 6.17 -5.21
C LEU A 274 -1.54 7.70 -5.10
N ASP A 275 -2.58 8.25 -4.45
CA ASP A 275 -2.77 9.68 -4.29
C ASP A 275 -1.68 10.32 -3.40
N ASN A 276 -1.28 9.67 -2.30
CA ASN A 276 -0.19 10.16 -1.47
C ASN A 276 1.16 10.13 -2.21
N GLU A 277 1.43 9.08 -2.97
CA GLU A 277 2.62 8.99 -3.84
C GLU A 277 2.63 10.08 -4.90
N TYR A 278 1.46 10.43 -5.46
CA TYR A 278 1.32 11.51 -6.41
C TYR A 278 1.55 12.89 -5.77
N GLU A 279 1.05 13.13 -4.56
CA GLU A 279 1.32 14.34 -3.79
C GLU A 279 2.82 14.50 -3.49
N TRP A 280 3.50 13.43 -3.10
CA TRP A 280 4.95 13.47 -2.88
C TRP A 280 5.73 13.72 -4.16
N TYR A 281 5.29 13.13 -5.28
CA TYR A 281 5.85 13.39 -6.59
C TYR A 281 5.73 14.87 -6.99
N LEU A 282 4.55 15.47 -6.85
CA LEU A 282 4.32 16.88 -7.16
C LEU A 282 5.17 17.83 -6.29
N ARG A 283 5.45 17.42 -5.06
CA ARG A 283 6.25 18.19 -4.09
C ARG A 283 7.75 17.95 -4.22
N GLY A 284 8.17 16.97 -5.01
CA GLY A 284 9.58 16.56 -5.11
C GLY A 284 10.12 16.01 -3.79
N ALA A 285 9.29 15.34 -2.98
CA ALA A 285 9.68 14.84 -1.67
C ALA A 285 10.64 13.64 -1.79
N ASP A 286 11.64 13.61 -0.91
CA ASP A 286 12.60 12.51 -0.83
C ASP A 286 12.18 11.41 0.16
N GLU A 287 11.22 11.73 1.04
CA GLU A 287 10.66 10.81 2.03
C GLU A 287 9.15 11.04 2.18
N ALA A 288 8.48 10.14 2.90
CA ALA A 288 7.07 10.31 3.23
C ALA A 288 6.88 11.52 4.15
N ILE A 289 6.18 12.52 3.67
CA ILE A 289 5.85 13.74 4.41
C ILE A 289 4.34 13.86 4.59
N GLU A 290 3.94 14.64 5.57
CA GLU A 290 2.53 14.98 5.76
C GLU A 290 1.97 15.72 4.53
N VAL A 291 0.77 15.31 4.12
CA VAL A 291 0.00 16.01 3.10
C VAL A 291 -1.15 16.74 3.77
N PRO A 292 -1.17 18.08 3.75
CA PRO A 292 -2.18 18.86 4.46
C PRO A 292 -3.62 18.42 4.11
N GLY A 293 -4.35 18.00 5.12
CA GLY A 293 -5.73 17.56 5.00
C GLY A 293 -5.93 16.12 4.54
N LYS A 294 -4.89 15.33 4.28
CA LYS A 294 -5.01 13.92 3.86
C LYS A 294 -4.45 12.97 4.92
N CYS A 295 -5.09 11.83 5.10
CA CYS A 295 -4.56 10.75 5.92
C CYS A 295 -3.44 10.05 5.15
N VAL A 296 -2.22 10.04 5.72
CA VAL A 296 -1.06 9.36 5.15
C VAL A 296 -0.75 8.13 5.98
N ALA A 297 -0.91 6.95 5.37
CA ALA A 297 -0.56 5.70 6.04
C ALA A 297 0.96 5.64 6.29
N GLY A 298 1.36 5.31 7.51
CA GLY A 298 2.76 5.16 7.90
C GLY A 298 3.37 6.34 8.64
N LEU A 299 2.73 7.52 8.69
CA LEU A 299 3.23 8.68 9.45
C LEU A 299 2.78 8.70 10.92
N GLY A 300 2.28 7.59 11.44
CA GLY A 300 1.99 7.42 12.87
C GLY A 300 0.54 7.74 13.27
N GLN A 301 0.21 7.36 14.52
CA GLN A 301 -1.16 7.48 15.07
C GLN A 301 -1.56 8.90 15.47
N HIS A 302 -0.63 9.83 15.47
CA HIS A 302 -0.84 11.19 16.03
C HIS A 302 -1.17 12.24 14.96
N TYR A 303 -1.32 11.82 13.68
CA TYR A 303 -1.64 12.75 12.62
C TYR A 303 -3.11 13.17 12.69
N GLU A 304 -3.38 14.36 13.20
CA GLU A 304 -4.70 14.98 13.15
C GLU A 304 -4.94 15.56 11.75
N VAL A 305 -5.71 14.83 10.94
CA VAL A 305 -6.11 15.29 9.61
C VAL A 305 -7.08 16.45 9.76
N GLN A 306 -6.72 17.61 9.22
CA GLN A 306 -7.62 18.74 9.12
C GLN A 306 -8.81 18.39 8.23
N ILE A 307 -10.01 18.78 8.65
CA ILE A 307 -11.20 18.62 7.81
C ILE A 307 -11.05 19.56 6.60
N ILE A 308 -11.14 18.98 5.41
CA ILE A 308 -11.16 19.78 4.18
C ILE A 308 -12.60 20.20 3.91
N GLU A 309 -12.87 21.50 3.99
CA GLU A 309 -14.12 22.10 3.54
C GLU A 309 -14.03 22.37 2.03
N ASP A 310 -14.51 21.40 1.24
CA ASP A 310 -14.52 21.45 -0.21
C ASP A 310 -15.93 21.09 -0.70
N GLU A 311 -16.63 22.05 -1.26
CA GLU A 311 -18.02 21.87 -1.70
C GLU A 311 -18.13 20.95 -2.92
N GLU A 312 -17.13 20.92 -3.78
CA GLU A 312 -17.11 19.98 -4.91
C GLU A 312 -16.92 18.54 -4.45
N TYR A 313 -16.02 18.32 -3.50
CA TYR A 313 -15.86 17.00 -2.85
C TYR A 313 -17.19 16.52 -2.23
N LYS A 314 -17.86 17.40 -1.47
CA LYS A 314 -19.14 17.06 -0.83
C LYS A 314 -20.21 16.64 -1.86
N LYS A 315 -20.29 17.34 -3.00
CA LYS A 315 -21.22 17.00 -4.09
C LYS A 315 -20.92 15.65 -4.76
N GLN A 316 -19.69 15.21 -4.73
CA GLN A 316 -19.29 13.90 -5.29
C GLN A 316 -19.68 12.73 -4.39
N ILE A 317 -19.97 12.96 -3.09
CA ILE A 317 -20.34 11.90 -2.16
C ILE A 317 -21.78 11.44 -2.47
N VAL A 318 -21.91 10.18 -2.85
CA VAL A 318 -23.20 9.55 -3.16
C VAL A 318 -23.69 8.66 -2.03
N ASP A 319 -22.78 8.20 -1.15
CA ASP A 319 -23.10 7.39 0.03
C ASP A 319 -21.99 7.46 1.10
N SER A 320 -22.36 7.13 2.34
CA SER A 320 -21.45 7.06 3.47
C SER A 320 -21.83 5.89 4.37
N VAL A 321 -20.94 4.93 4.50
CA VAL A 321 -21.11 3.69 5.27
C VAL A 321 -20.18 3.66 6.52
N ILE A 322 -20.17 4.79 7.23
CA ILE A 322 -19.35 4.97 8.44
C ILE A 322 -20.07 4.40 9.66
#